data_5e3bd24ca3ede9b1c00655c7c3c2f806
#
_entry.id   5e3bd24ca3ede9b1c00655c7c3c2f806
#
_cell.length_a   1.000
_cell.length_b   1.000
_cell.length_c   1.000
_cell.angle_alpha   90.00
_cell.angle_beta   90.00
_cell.angle_gamma   90.00
#
_symmetry.space_group_name_H-M   'P 1'
#
loop_
_entity.id
_entity.type
_entity.pdbx_description
1 polymer ?
#
loop_
_entity_poly.entity_id
_entity_poly.type
_entity_poly.pdbx_seq_one_letter_code
_entity_poly.pdbx_strand_id
1 'polypeptide(L)'
;MITNNPFAELSATIPEFAMQAYVVAMFFLVIGGTVLDMLHKKSAQYFFENAKKAEKSAKRTVSGGEKMSIAVSTLTSEVLTSSEFQNTRRRISHLFTMYGFIIFVASTAGLIFGYASVDAATPSWLAAAWHLGAASLCIGGYWFWFFIRVDVASEGVKWYDLRLADLFIVSCLMMATFALLWSGTMGGGNLNTLFFALFIVASTTLFSTVMWSKFAHMFFKPAAAYQKKITRADESRENLPADFDLTDPAVQAQFPDIPQYMGTNPPNMGAGIRRESSNHY
;
A
#
# COMPACT_ATOMS: atom_id res chain seq x y z
N MET A 1 -12.49 -13.78 -23.24
CA MET A 1 -12.29 -12.43 -22.75
C MET A 1 -11.23 -12.38 -21.65
N ILE A 2 -11.43 -12.98 -20.48
CA ILE A 2 -10.49 -12.93 -19.34
C ILE A 2 -9.13 -13.59 -19.64
N THR A 3 -9.05 -14.49 -20.59
CA THR A 3 -7.83 -15.23 -20.98
C THR A 3 -7.11 -14.63 -22.18
N ASN A 4 -7.62 -13.54 -22.76
CA ASN A 4 -6.98 -12.88 -23.90
C ASN A 4 -5.92 -11.89 -23.43
N ASN A 5 -4.80 -11.86 -24.14
CA ASN A 5 -3.71 -10.91 -23.88
C ASN A 5 -3.97 -9.62 -24.66
N PRO A 6 -4.34 -8.51 -24.00
CA PRO A 6 -4.62 -7.25 -24.68
C PRO A 6 -3.37 -6.64 -25.33
N PHE A 7 -2.19 -6.92 -24.81
CA PHE A 7 -0.93 -6.39 -25.35
C PHE A 7 -0.51 -7.11 -26.64
N ALA A 8 -0.87 -8.38 -26.79
CA ALA A 8 -0.64 -9.08 -28.05
C ALA A 8 -1.47 -8.49 -29.20
N GLU A 9 -2.74 -8.17 -28.97
CA GLU A 9 -3.56 -7.47 -29.96
C GLU A 9 -3.04 -6.04 -30.24
N LEU A 10 -2.56 -5.35 -29.21
CA LEU A 10 -1.98 -4.01 -29.34
C LEU A 10 -0.72 -4.00 -30.19
N SER A 11 0.06 -5.10 -30.23
CA SER A 11 1.30 -5.17 -31.03
C SER A 11 1.08 -5.04 -32.54
N ALA A 12 -0.14 -5.22 -33.00
CA ALA A 12 -0.52 -4.95 -34.39
C ALA A 12 -0.42 -3.45 -34.75
N THR A 13 -0.48 -2.55 -33.77
CA THR A 13 -0.45 -1.09 -33.98
C THR A 13 0.72 -0.41 -33.29
N ILE A 14 1.13 -0.90 -32.12
CA ILE A 14 2.24 -0.36 -31.32
C ILE A 14 3.34 -1.43 -31.24
N PRO A 15 4.56 -1.14 -31.71
CA PRO A 15 5.67 -2.08 -31.65
C PRO A 15 5.94 -2.57 -30.22
N GLU A 16 6.27 -3.85 -30.07
CA GLU A 16 6.59 -4.46 -28.76
C GLU A 16 7.66 -3.67 -28.01
N PHE A 17 8.70 -3.23 -28.70
CA PHE A 17 9.74 -2.40 -28.12
C PHE A 17 9.19 -1.12 -27.47
N ALA A 18 8.20 -0.47 -28.06
CA ALA A 18 7.61 0.75 -27.49
C ALA A 18 6.86 0.46 -26.19
N MET A 19 6.15 -0.67 -26.11
CA MET A 19 5.48 -1.14 -24.89
C MET A 19 6.49 -1.46 -23.78
N GLN A 20 7.56 -2.17 -24.13
CA GLN A 20 8.65 -2.52 -23.22
C GLN A 20 9.37 -1.27 -22.71
N ALA A 21 9.70 -0.32 -23.60
CA ALA A 21 10.32 0.94 -23.25
C ALA A 21 9.44 1.77 -22.30
N TYR A 22 8.13 1.77 -22.52
CA TYR A 22 7.19 2.44 -21.62
C TYR A 22 7.22 1.83 -20.21
N VAL A 23 7.17 0.50 -20.07
CA VAL A 23 7.23 -0.16 -18.75
C VAL A 23 8.56 0.16 -18.04
N VAL A 24 9.68 0.11 -18.78
CA VAL A 24 10.99 0.46 -18.24
C VAL A 24 11.03 1.92 -17.78
N ALA A 25 10.46 2.84 -18.57
CA ALA A 25 10.36 4.24 -18.20
C ALA A 25 9.54 4.46 -16.92
N MET A 26 8.40 3.76 -16.77
CA MET A 26 7.58 3.82 -15.55
C MET A 26 8.37 3.32 -14.33
N PHE A 27 9.14 2.26 -14.48
CA PHE A 27 10.00 1.74 -13.42
C PHE A 27 11.07 2.77 -12.98
N PHE A 28 11.72 3.45 -13.92
CA PHE A 28 12.68 4.51 -13.62
C PHE A 28 12.02 5.73 -12.97
N LEU A 29 10.79 6.07 -13.36
CA LEU A 29 10.02 7.15 -12.72
C LEU A 29 9.72 6.82 -11.25
N VAL A 30 9.39 5.57 -10.93
CA VAL A 30 9.18 5.14 -9.54
C VAL A 30 10.47 5.23 -8.73
N ILE A 31 11.58 4.73 -9.26
CA ILE A 31 12.89 4.81 -8.57
C ILE A 31 13.28 6.27 -8.37
N GLY A 32 13.28 7.06 -9.45
CA GLY A 32 13.65 8.47 -9.40
C GLY A 32 12.74 9.27 -8.48
N GLY A 33 11.42 9.08 -8.58
CA GLY A 33 10.44 9.73 -7.72
C GLY A 33 10.61 9.37 -6.24
N THR A 34 10.91 8.10 -5.94
CA THR A 34 11.18 7.65 -4.56
C THR A 34 12.46 8.26 -4.00
N VAL A 35 13.54 8.29 -4.80
CA VAL A 35 14.80 8.92 -4.40
C VAL A 35 14.62 10.42 -4.18
N LEU A 36 13.92 11.11 -5.08
CA LEU A 36 13.62 12.54 -4.94
C LEU A 36 12.74 12.82 -3.70
N ASP A 37 11.75 11.98 -3.43
CA ASP A 37 10.91 12.08 -2.23
C ASP A 37 11.74 11.95 -0.95
N MET A 38 12.66 10.98 -0.92
CA MET A 38 13.59 10.79 0.20
C MET A 38 14.50 12.00 0.43
N LEU A 39 15.08 12.53 -0.64
CA LEU A 39 16.00 13.67 -0.57
C LEU A 39 15.27 14.96 -0.19
N HIS A 40 14.11 15.20 -0.77
CA HIS A 40 13.34 16.42 -0.54
C HIS A 40 12.72 16.48 0.86
N LYS A 41 12.08 15.41 1.29
CA LYS A 41 11.43 15.34 2.61
C LYS A 41 12.39 15.07 3.76
N LYS A 42 13.64 14.74 3.46
CA LYS A 42 14.65 14.31 4.47
C LYS A 42 14.16 13.17 5.37
N SER A 43 13.13 12.46 4.94
CA SER A 43 12.49 11.38 5.74
C SER A 43 13.47 10.25 6.05
N ALA A 44 14.31 9.88 5.09
CA ALA A 44 15.36 8.88 5.30
C ALA A 44 16.42 9.36 6.30
N GLN A 45 16.86 10.63 6.19
CA GLN A 45 17.82 11.20 7.14
C GLN A 45 17.25 11.16 8.57
N TYR A 46 16.01 11.65 8.74
CA TYR A 46 15.33 11.64 10.04
C TYR A 46 15.16 10.23 10.59
N PHE A 47 14.80 9.27 9.75
CA PHE A 47 14.67 7.87 10.12
C PHE A 47 16.00 7.30 10.64
N PHE A 48 17.09 7.48 9.89
CA PHE A 48 18.40 6.97 10.30
C PHE A 48 18.96 7.69 11.52
N GLU A 49 18.73 8.99 11.68
CA GLU A 49 19.11 9.74 12.88
C GLU A 49 18.38 9.23 14.12
N ASN A 50 17.09 8.98 14.03
CA ASN A 50 16.31 8.43 15.12
C ASN A 50 16.72 6.98 15.44
N ALA A 51 16.99 6.16 14.42
CA ALA A 51 17.52 4.82 14.63
C ALA A 51 18.86 4.84 15.40
N LYS A 52 19.77 5.74 15.03
CA LYS A 52 21.06 5.91 15.75
C LYS A 52 20.87 6.44 17.18
N LYS A 53 19.90 7.33 17.41
CA LYS A 53 19.58 7.82 18.77
C LYS A 53 19.02 6.68 19.62
N ALA A 54 18.10 5.89 19.09
CA ALA A 54 17.55 4.72 19.77
C ALA A 54 18.63 3.70 20.12
N GLU A 55 19.54 3.41 19.18
CA GLU A 55 20.67 2.50 19.41
C GLU A 55 21.57 2.95 20.58
N LYS A 56 21.80 4.27 20.72
CA LYS A 56 22.59 4.81 21.85
C LYS A 56 21.90 4.66 23.22
N SER A 57 20.57 4.56 23.25
CA SER A 57 19.78 4.37 24.45
C SER A 57 19.36 2.91 24.66
N ALA A 58 19.86 1.99 23.82
CA ALA A 58 19.57 0.57 23.92
C ALA A 58 20.08 -0.01 25.24
N LYS A 59 19.24 -0.75 25.93
CA LYS A 59 19.58 -1.43 27.20
C LYS A 59 20.16 -2.81 26.95
N ARG A 60 19.92 -3.39 25.77
CA ARG A 60 20.50 -4.65 25.33
C ARG A 60 20.83 -4.63 23.85
N THR A 61 21.78 -5.49 23.46
CA THR A 61 22.13 -5.67 22.04
C THR A 61 21.23 -6.73 21.42
N VAL A 62 20.53 -6.37 20.34
CA VAL A 62 19.75 -7.30 19.53
C VAL A 62 20.71 -8.07 18.61
N SER A 63 20.72 -9.39 18.71
CA SER A 63 21.60 -10.24 17.89
C SER A 63 21.21 -10.21 16.41
N GLY A 64 22.15 -10.57 15.51
CA GLY A 64 21.86 -10.64 14.07
C GLY A 64 20.73 -11.62 13.73
N GLY A 65 20.66 -12.77 14.41
CA GLY A 65 19.59 -13.74 14.24
C GLY A 65 18.22 -13.19 14.68
N GLU A 66 18.19 -12.46 15.79
CA GLU A 66 16.98 -11.81 16.28
C GLU A 66 16.54 -10.69 15.32
N LYS A 67 17.44 -9.87 14.80
CA LYS A 67 17.15 -8.86 13.78
C LYS A 67 16.53 -9.49 12.53
N MET A 68 17.05 -10.63 12.07
CA MET A 68 16.52 -11.37 10.95
C MET A 68 15.11 -11.91 11.25
N SER A 69 14.90 -12.49 12.42
CA SER A 69 13.58 -12.96 12.87
C SER A 69 12.56 -11.84 12.90
N ILE A 70 12.94 -10.67 13.44
CA ILE A 70 12.10 -9.47 13.45
C ILE A 70 11.78 -9.01 12.02
N ALA A 71 12.77 -9.02 11.11
CA ALA A 71 12.56 -8.65 9.71
C ALA A 71 11.55 -9.58 9.01
N VAL A 72 11.73 -10.90 9.16
CA VAL A 72 10.80 -11.90 8.61
C VAL A 72 9.42 -11.76 9.22
N SER A 73 9.32 -11.61 10.54
CA SER A 73 8.04 -11.38 11.24
C SER A 73 7.36 -10.09 10.76
N THR A 74 8.12 -9.02 10.53
CA THR A 74 7.56 -7.77 10.03
C THR A 74 7.04 -7.93 8.60
N LEU A 75 7.80 -8.58 7.73
CA LEU A 75 7.38 -8.85 6.36
C LEU A 75 6.11 -9.70 6.34
N THR A 76 6.05 -10.77 7.10
CA THR A 76 4.90 -11.68 7.09
C THR A 76 3.67 -11.08 7.75
N SER A 77 3.80 -10.47 8.92
CA SER A 77 2.64 -9.93 9.65
C SER A 77 2.20 -8.56 9.14
N GLU A 78 3.11 -7.59 9.04
CA GLU A 78 2.73 -6.20 8.72
C GLU A 78 2.51 -5.99 7.21
N VAL A 79 3.37 -6.59 6.36
CA VAL A 79 3.26 -6.40 4.91
C VAL A 79 2.28 -7.40 4.30
N LEU A 80 2.56 -8.71 4.38
CA LEU A 80 1.76 -9.69 3.66
C LEU A 80 0.34 -9.83 4.22
N THR A 81 0.14 -9.74 5.54
CA THR A 81 -1.20 -9.86 6.12
C THR A 81 -1.82 -8.55 6.57
N SER A 82 -1.08 -7.42 6.45
CA SER A 82 -1.53 -6.10 6.86
C SER A 82 -2.13 -6.09 8.27
N SER A 83 -1.47 -6.79 9.22
CA SER A 83 -1.97 -6.95 10.58
C SER A 83 -1.97 -5.65 11.39
N GLU A 84 -1.30 -4.61 10.90
CA GLU A 84 -1.32 -3.27 11.47
C GLU A 84 -2.73 -2.65 11.49
N PHE A 85 -3.60 -3.07 10.56
CA PHE A 85 -4.98 -2.59 10.52
C PHE A 85 -5.84 -3.35 11.52
N GLN A 86 -6.23 -2.70 12.59
CA GLN A 86 -7.17 -3.24 13.58
C GLN A 86 -8.59 -3.37 13.03
N ASN A 87 -8.99 -2.46 12.14
CA ASN A 87 -10.28 -2.52 11.47
C ASN A 87 -10.27 -3.57 10.34
N THR A 88 -11.07 -4.62 10.49
CA THR A 88 -11.16 -5.75 9.55
C THR A 88 -11.60 -5.30 8.15
N ARG A 89 -12.54 -4.37 8.03
CA ARG A 89 -13.02 -3.86 6.73
C ARG A 89 -11.88 -3.15 5.98
N ARG A 90 -11.15 -2.28 6.69
CA ARG A 90 -9.99 -1.59 6.15
C ARG A 90 -8.88 -2.56 5.75
N ARG A 91 -8.62 -3.56 6.56
CA ARG A 91 -7.63 -4.61 6.28
C ARG A 91 -7.97 -5.39 5.01
N ILE A 92 -9.21 -5.85 4.88
CA ILE A 92 -9.65 -6.60 3.69
C ILE A 92 -9.57 -5.74 2.43
N SER A 93 -10.09 -4.51 2.47
CA SER A 93 -10.02 -3.56 1.36
C SER A 93 -8.56 -3.31 0.94
N HIS A 94 -7.66 -3.11 1.91
CA HIS A 94 -6.23 -2.93 1.65
C HIS A 94 -5.58 -4.17 1.01
N LEU A 95 -5.90 -5.38 1.48
CA LEU A 95 -5.37 -6.63 0.91
C LEU A 95 -5.82 -6.81 -0.55
N PHE A 96 -7.10 -6.56 -0.86
CA PHE A 96 -7.59 -6.59 -2.24
C PHE A 96 -6.85 -5.58 -3.13
N THR A 97 -6.65 -4.35 -2.65
CA THR A 97 -5.95 -3.30 -3.40
C THR A 97 -4.48 -3.66 -3.58
N MET A 98 -3.79 -4.08 -2.53
CA MET A 98 -2.37 -4.39 -2.55
C MET A 98 -2.05 -5.60 -3.43
N TYR A 99 -2.72 -6.73 -3.19
CA TYR A 99 -2.49 -7.92 -4.00
C TYR A 99 -2.98 -7.74 -5.43
N GLY A 100 -4.11 -7.04 -5.62
CA GLY A 100 -4.58 -6.68 -6.94
C GLY A 100 -3.55 -5.88 -7.71
N PHE A 101 -2.95 -4.86 -7.09
CA PHE A 101 -1.90 -4.04 -7.70
C PHE A 101 -0.65 -4.87 -8.04
N ILE A 102 -0.16 -5.67 -7.11
CA ILE A 102 1.04 -6.51 -7.33
C ILE A 102 0.82 -7.49 -8.49
N ILE A 103 -0.31 -8.21 -8.48
CA ILE A 103 -0.64 -9.18 -9.53
C ILE A 103 -0.81 -8.47 -10.87
N PHE A 104 -1.52 -7.33 -10.90
CA PHE A 104 -1.74 -6.57 -12.12
C PHE A 104 -0.43 -6.06 -12.73
N VAL A 105 0.45 -5.45 -11.95
CA VAL A 105 1.73 -4.92 -12.43
C VAL A 105 2.68 -6.05 -12.86
N ALA A 106 2.79 -7.12 -12.07
CA ALA A 106 3.64 -8.25 -12.38
C ALA A 106 3.19 -8.98 -13.66
N SER A 107 1.87 -9.20 -13.80
CA SER A 107 1.32 -9.81 -15.02
C SER A 107 1.42 -8.88 -16.24
N THR A 108 1.28 -7.56 -16.07
CA THR A 108 1.55 -6.58 -17.14
C THR A 108 2.98 -6.72 -17.64
N ALA A 109 3.96 -6.74 -16.76
CA ALA A 109 5.35 -6.96 -17.13
C ALA A 109 5.55 -8.32 -17.82
N GLY A 110 5.00 -9.39 -17.26
CA GLY A 110 5.07 -10.73 -17.85
C GLY A 110 4.48 -10.79 -19.26
N LEU A 111 3.31 -10.18 -19.49
CA LEU A 111 2.66 -10.14 -20.79
C LEU A 111 3.46 -9.31 -21.81
N ILE A 112 3.98 -8.15 -21.42
CA ILE A 112 4.71 -7.27 -22.35
C ILE A 112 6.12 -7.78 -22.68
N PHE A 113 6.84 -8.34 -21.69
CA PHE A 113 8.21 -8.82 -21.94
C PHE A 113 8.27 -10.25 -22.47
N GLY A 114 7.27 -11.07 -22.16
CA GLY A 114 7.28 -12.46 -22.58
C GLY A 114 6.34 -12.82 -23.72
N TYR A 115 5.25 -12.07 -23.89
CA TYR A 115 4.13 -12.49 -24.74
C TYR A 115 3.45 -11.33 -25.48
N ALA A 116 4.17 -10.27 -25.82
CA ALA A 116 3.59 -9.12 -26.50
C ALA A 116 3.28 -9.38 -27.98
N SER A 117 3.95 -10.35 -28.62
CA SER A 117 3.70 -10.68 -30.01
C SER A 117 2.34 -11.34 -30.23
N VAL A 118 1.69 -11.02 -31.36
CA VAL A 118 0.45 -11.68 -31.81
C VAL A 118 0.65 -13.19 -31.95
N ASP A 119 1.85 -13.62 -32.38
CA ASP A 119 2.18 -15.02 -32.60
C ASP A 119 2.58 -15.77 -31.32
N ALA A 120 2.74 -15.03 -30.20
CA ALA A 120 3.14 -15.63 -28.93
C ALA A 120 1.98 -16.39 -28.28
N ALA A 121 2.20 -17.67 -28.01
CA ALA A 121 1.23 -18.50 -27.26
C ALA A 121 1.16 -18.05 -25.79
N THR A 122 0.36 -17.05 -25.52
CA THR A 122 0.20 -16.51 -24.15
C THR A 122 -0.44 -17.55 -23.24
N PRO A 123 0.18 -17.88 -22.08
CA PRO A 123 -0.46 -18.73 -21.08
C PRO A 123 -1.76 -18.07 -20.56
N SER A 124 -2.87 -18.81 -20.63
CA SER A 124 -4.18 -18.32 -20.23
C SER A 124 -4.25 -17.86 -18.78
N TRP A 125 -3.48 -18.48 -17.88
CA TRP A 125 -3.39 -18.09 -16.47
C TRP A 125 -2.75 -16.71 -16.30
N LEU A 126 -1.78 -16.31 -17.15
CA LEU A 126 -1.11 -15.02 -17.04
C LEU A 126 -2.04 -13.87 -17.46
N ALA A 127 -2.76 -14.06 -18.57
CA ALA A 127 -3.80 -13.11 -19.00
C ALA A 127 -4.95 -13.05 -17.98
N ALA A 128 -5.37 -14.19 -17.42
CA ALA A 128 -6.37 -14.21 -16.36
C ALA A 128 -5.88 -13.49 -15.10
N ALA A 129 -4.62 -13.67 -14.69
CA ALA A 129 -4.02 -12.97 -13.55
C ALA A 129 -4.05 -11.45 -13.74
N TRP A 130 -3.79 -10.96 -14.94
CA TRP A 130 -3.88 -9.54 -15.27
C TRP A 130 -5.29 -8.96 -15.03
N HIS A 131 -6.32 -9.63 -15.55
CA HIS A 131 -7.71 -9.22 -15.38
C HIS A 131 -8.18 -9.32 -13.92
N LEU A 132 -7.85 -10.42 -13.25
CA LEU A 132 -8.21 -10.63 -11.84
C LEU A 132 -7.48 -9.65 -10.92
N GLY A 133 -6.22 -9.34 -11.23
CA GLY A 133 -5.44 -8.32 -10.52
C GLY A 133 -6.10 -6.94 -10.62
N ALA A 134 -6.46 -6.51 -11.84
CA ALA A 134 -7.16 -5.25 -12.06
C ALA A 134 -8.54 -5.23 -11.38
N ALA A 135 -9.31 -6.32 -11.48
CA ALA A 135 -10.62 -6.42 -10.83
C ALA A 135 -10.51 -6.37 -9.30
N SER A 136 -9.54 -7.10 -8.72
CA SER A 136 -9.26 -7.07 -7.28
C SER A 136 -8.89 -5.67 -6.81
N LEU A 137 -8.04 -4.96 -7.55
CA LEU A 137 -7.65 -3.58 -7.25
C LEU A 137 -8.88 -2.65 -7.30
N CYS A 138 -9.76 -2.80 -8.28
CA CYS A 138 -11.00 -2.04 -8.37
C CYS A 138 -11.93 -2.33 -7.18
N ILE A 139 -12.14 -3.60 -6.82
CA ILE A 139 -13.00 -3.98 -5.69
C ILE A 139 -12.47 -3.37 -4.39
N GLY A 140 -11.21 -3.60 -4.05
CA GLY A 140 -10.61 -3.08 -2.83
C GLY A 140 -10.53 -1.56 -2.80
N GLY A 141 -10.10 -0.95 -3.91
CA GLY A 141 -9.91 0.49 -3.99
C GLY A 141 -11.22 1.28 -4.02
N TYR A 142 -12.25 0.83 -4.74
CA TYR A 142 -13.57 1.48 -4.68
C TYR A 142 -14.25 1.27 -3.33
N TRP A 143 -14.09 0.09 -2.72
CA TRP A 143 -14.56 -0.11 -1.35
C TRP A 143 -13.90 0.88 -0.39
N PHE A 144 -12.57 1.02 -0.47
CA PHE A 144 -11.86 2.04 0.31
C PHE A 144 -12.39 3.44 0.02
N TRP A 145 -12.52 3.82 -1.25
CA TRP A 145 -12.88 5.17 -1.67
C TRP A 145 -14.25 5.61 -1.16
N PHE A 146 -15.28 4.79 -1.34
CA PHE A 146 -16.65 5.16 -1.04
C PHE A 146 -17.09 4.88 0.40
N PHE A 147 -16.43 3.92 1.09
CA PHE A 147 -16.95 3.45 2.37
C PHE A 147 -15.95 3.55 3.53
N ILE A 148 -14.66 3.79 3.27
CA ILE A 148 -13.61 3.78 4.30
C ILE A 148 -12.85 5.10 4.36
N ARG A 149 -12.56 5.71 3.19
CA ARG A 149 -11.75 6.93 3.10
C ARG A 149 -12.37 8.11 3.83
N VAL A 150 -13.66 8.23 3.73
CA VAL A 150 -14.42 9.37 4.28
C VAL A 150 -15.51 8.89 5.21
N ASP A 151 -15.63 9.57 6.34
CA ASP A 151 -16.76 9.47 7.24
C ASP A 151 -17.47 10.82 7.20
N VAL A 152 -18.52 10.89 6.39
CA VAL A 152 -19.27 12.13 6.19
C VAL A 152 -19.88 12.63 7.50
N ALA A 153 -20.25 11.71 8.40
CA ALA A 153 -20.86 12.05 9.68
C ALA A 153 -19.86 12.67 10.67
N SER A 154 -18.61 12.12 10.73
CA SER A 154 -17.62 12.56 11.71
C SER A 154 -16.67 13.65 11.19
N GLU A 155 -16.35 13.65 9.88
CA GLU A 155 -15.36 14.57 9.30
C GLU A 155 -15.98 15.63 8.39
N GLY A 156 -17.22 15.46 7.95
CA GLY A 156 -17.88 16.34 6.98
C GLY A 156 -17.25 16.32 5.58
N VAL A 157 -16.36 15.36 5.30
CA VAL A 157 -15.66 15.24 4.00
C VAL A 157 -16.51 14.44 3.04
N LYS A 158 -16.76 15.00 1.87
CA LYS A 158 -17.55 14.34 0.83
C LYS A 158 -16.68 13.43 -0.02
N TRP A 159 -17.26 12.37 -0.60
CA TRP A 159 -16.53 11.41 -1.44
C TRP A 159 -15.86 12.04 -2.67
N TYR A 160 -16.37 13.16 -3.15
CA TYR A 160 -15.85 13.93 -4.29
C TYR A 160 -14.87 15.04 -3.89
N ASP A 161 -14.57 15.23 -2.61
CA ASP A 161 -13.54 16.17 -2.14
C ASP A 161 -12.17 15.55 -2.35
N LEU A 162 -11.55 15.89 -3.49
CA LEU A 162 -10.25 15.37 -3.90
C LEU A 162 -9.12 16.20 -3.31
N ARG A 163 -8.20 15.51 -2.65
CA ARG A 163 -6.97 16.10 -2.10
C ARG A 163 -5.76 15.53 -2.82
N LEU A 164 -4.63 16.27 -2.78
CA LEU A 164 -3.39 15.80 -3.39
C LEU A 164 -2.94 14.43 -2.85
N ALA A 165 -3.24 14.15 -1.58
CA ALA A 165 -2.98 12.85 -0.96
C ALA A 165 -3.73 11.68 -1.62
N ASP A 166 -4.83 11.96 -2.31
CA ASP A 166 -5.65 10.95 -2.98
C ASP A 166 -5.14 10.59 -4.38
N LEU A 167 -4.20 11.37 -4.90
CA LEU A 167 -3.65 11.17 -6.25
C LEU A 167 -3.19 9.74 -6.50
N PHE A 168 -2.60 9.08 -5.48
CA PHE A 168 -2.19 7.69 -5.58
C PHE A 168 -3.37 6.75 -5.81
N ILE A 169 -4.37 6.78 -4.94
CA ILE A 169 -5.50 5.84 -5.03
C ILE A 169 -6.38 6.13 -6.24
N VAL A 170 -6.59 7.39 -6.58
CA VAL A 170 -7.38 7.78 -7.76
C VAL A 170 -6.71 7.31 -9.04
N SER A 171 -5.40 7.55 -9.21
CA SER A 171 -4.67 7.09 -10.39
C SER A 171 -4.58 5.56 -10.47
N CYS A 172 -4.44 4.85 -9.34
CA CYS A 172 -4.53 3.39 -9.29
C CYS A 172 -5.90 2.88 -9.77
N LEU A 173 -6.98 3.47 -9.27
CA LEU A 173 -8.35 3.09 -9.65
C LEU A 173 -8.63 3.39 -11.12
N MET A 174 -8.24 4.56 -11.61
CA MET A 174 -8.39 4.92 -13.02
C MET A 174 -7.57 3.98 -13.92
N MET A 175 -6.34 3.67 -13.56
CA MET A 175 -5.49 2.72 -14.29
C MET A 175 -6.17 1.35 -14.41
N ALA A 176 -6.61 0.76 -13.31
CA ALA A 176 -7.23 -0.57 -13.34
C ALA A 176 -8.59 -0.56 -14.05
N THR A 177 -9.41 0.47 -13.83
CA THR A 177 -10.71 0.61 -14.47
C THR A 177 -10.56 0.73 -15.98
N PHE A 178 -9.68 1.63 -16.45
CA PHE A 178 -9.48 1.81 -17.89
C PHE A 178 -8.77 0.63 -18.54
N ALA A 179 -7.92 -0.11 -17.81
CA ALA A 179 -7.36 -1.36 -18.28
C ALA A 179 -8.44 -2.41 -18.58
N LEU A 180 -9.38 -2.59 -17.66
CA LEU A 180 -10.50 -3.52 -17.84
C LEU A 180 -11.45 -3.07 -18.97
N LEU A 181 -11.77 -1.77 -19.05
CA LEU A 181 -12.60 -1.22 -20.10
C LEU A 181 -11.93 -1.33 -21.47
N TRP A 182 -10.64 -1.07 -21.54
CA TRP A 182 -9.84 -1.26 -22.75
C TRP A 182 -9.88 -2.71 -23.23
N SER A 183 -9.55 -3.65 -22.34
CA SER A 183 -9.62 -5.08 -22.68
C SER A 183 -11.05 -5.52 -23.05
N GLY A 184 -12.05 -4.98 -22.38
CA GLY A 184 -13.47 -5.29 -22.64
C GLY A 184 -14.01 -4.76 -23.98
N THR A 185 -13.36 -3.76 -24.54
CA THR A 185 -13.76 -3.12 -25.82
C THR A 185 -12.88 -3.49 -27.00
N MET A 186 -12.07 -4.54 -26.88
CA MET A 186 -11.24 -5.05 -27.97
C MET A 186 -12.08 -5.28 -29.24
N GLY A 187 -11.58 -4.80 -30.40
CA GLY A 187 -12.34 -4.75 -31.64
C GLY A 187 -13.37 -3.62 -31.75
N GLY A 188 -13.53 -2.77 -30.72
CA GLY A 188 -14.55 -1.72 -30.62
C GLY A 188 -14.17 -0.33 -31.17
N GLY A 189 -13.16 -0.20 -32.04
CA GLY A 189 -12.82 1.05 -32.73
C GLY A 189 -12.45 2.18 -31.78
N ASN A 190 -13.09 3.36 -31.92
CA ASN A 190 -12.75 4.59 -31.19
C ASN A 190 -12.86 4.45 -29.66
N LEU A 191 -13.77 3.64 -29.14
CA LEU A 191 -13.91 3.42 -27.71
C LEU A 191 -12.72 2.65 -27.13
N ASN A 192 -12.22 1.64 -27.84
CA ASN A 192 -11.04 0.91 -27.44
C ASN A 192 -9.81 1.85 -27.37
N THR A 193 -9.61 2.66 -28.39
CA THR A 193 -8.53 3.67 -28.41
C THR A 193 -8.66 4.67 -27.27
N LEU A 194 -9.86 5.15 -26.98
CA LEU A 194 -10.11 6.06 -25.87
C LEU A 194 -9.73 5.44 -24.52
N PHE A 195 -10.21 4.21 -24.24
CA PHE A 195 -9.91 3.56 -22.98
C PHE A 195 -8.44 3.19 -22.84
N PHE A 196 -7.78 2.82 -23.94
CA PHE A 196 -6.33 2.63 -23.94
C PHE A 196 -5.59 3.94 -23.62
N ALA A 197 -5.96 5.06 -24.26
CA ALA A 197 -5.35 6.37 -23.98
C ALA A 197 -5.54 6.76 -22.51
N LEU A 198 -6.75 6.57 -21.94
CA LEU A 198 -7.02 6.86 -20.54
C LEU A 198 -6.25 5.93 -19.60
N PHE A 199 -6.07 4.66 -19.95
CA PHE A 199 -5.20 3.73 -19.22
C PHE A 199 -3.76 4.22 -19.19
N ILE A 200 -3.20 4.67 -20.32
CA ILE A 200 -1.84 5.21 -20.39
C ILE A 200 -1.71 6.51 -19.59
N VAL A 201 -2.67 7.43 -19.68
CA VAL A 201 -2.68 8.66 -18.89
C VAL A 201 -2.71 8.35 -17.39
N ALA A 202 -3.60 7.47 -16.96
CA ALA A 202 -3.72 7.08 -15.56
C ALA A 202 -2.44 6.39 -15.04
N SER A 203 -1.87 5.47 -15.82
CA SER A 203 -0.62 4.79 -15.49
C SER A 203 0.55 5.77 -15.41
N THR A 204 0.68 6.67 -16.39
CA THR A 204 1.73 7.70 -16.38
C THR A 204 1.58 8.62 -15.17
N THR A 205 0.36 9.04 -14.86
CA THR A 205 0.09 9.87 -13.67
C THR A 205 0.50 9.14 -12.40
N LEU A 206 0.11 7.87 -12.24
CA LEU A 206 0.46 7.08 -11.07
C LEU A 206 1.97 7.01 -10.85
N PHE A 207 2.72 6.62 -11.88
CA PHE A 207 4.15 6.33 -11.75
C PHE A 207 5.04 7.59 -11.83
N SER A 208 4.57 8.69 -12.44
CA SER A 208 5.32 9.96 -12.48
C SER A 208 5.12 10.85 -11.26
N THR A 209 4.04 10.63 -10.49
CA THR A 209 3.69 11.50 -9.35
C THR A 209 4.07 10.92 -7.99
N VAL A 210 5.02 10.01 -7.93
CA VAL A 210 5.47 9.35 -6.69
C VAL A 210 5.84 10.36 -5.59
N MET A 211 6.55 11.43 -5.95
CA MET A 211 6.99 12.47 -5.02
C MET A 211 5.84 13.27 -4.39
N TRP A 212 4.74 13.45 -5.13
CA TRP A 212 3.57 14.25 -4.68
C TRP A 212 2.43 13.41 -4.14
N SER A 213 2.48 12.10 -4.35
CA SER A 213 1.45 11.16 -3.92
C SER A 213 1.87 10.36 -2.69
N LYS A 214 0.99 9.50 -2.21
CA LYS A 214 1.32 8.52 -1.16
C LYS A 214 2.02 7.27 -1.68
N PHE A 215 2.51 7.25 -2.92
CA PHE A 215 3.13 6.05 -3.51
C PHE A 215 4.32 5.54 -2.69
N ALA A 216 5.21 6.44 -2.29
CA ALA A 216 6.42 6.10 -1.55
C ALA A 216 6.16 5.41 -0.18
N HIS A 217 4.94 5.50 0.38
CA HIS A 217 4.62 4.84 1.65
C HIS A 217 4.80 3.32 1.61
N MET A 218 4.67 2.71 0.43
CA MET A 218 4.86 1.26 0.25
C MET A 218 6.29 0.81 0.63
N PHE A 219 7.27 1.70 0.48
CA PHE A 219 8.67 1.43 0.81
C PHE A 219 9.02 1.82 2.25
N PHE A 220 8.42 2.91 2.76
CA PHE A 220 8.77 3.43 4.09
C PHE A 220 8.05 2.74 5.25
N LYS A 221 6.81 2.32 5.07
CA LYS A 221 6.05 1.68 6.14
C LYS A 221 6.69 0.37 6.65
N PRO A 222 7.13 -0.55 5.80
CA PRO A 222 7.82 -1.76 6.28
C PRO A 222 9.10 -1.45 7.07
N ALA A 223 9.88 -0.45 6.62
CA ALA A 223 11.09 -0.04 7.32
C ALA A 223 10.79 0.57 8.70
N ALA A 224 9.77 1.42 8.79
CA ALA A 224 9.31 2.00 10.04
C ALA A 224 8.77 0.94 11.02
N ALA A 225 7.99 -0.03 10.53
CA ALA A 225 7.47 -1.13 11.32
C ALA A 225 8.61 -2.02 11.86
N TYR A 226 9.59 -2.32 11.02
CA TYR A 226 10.80 -3.04 11.44
C TYR A 226 11.55 -2.28 12.54
N GLN A 227 11.83 -0.99 12.33
CA GLN A 227 12.55 -0.17 13.32
C GLN A 227 11.80 -0.11 14.66
N LYS A 228 10.49 0.04 14.63
CA LYS A 228 9.67 0.02 15.84
C LYS A 228 9.81 -1.29 16.64
N LYS A 229 9.89 -2.42 15.95
CA LYS A 229 10.10 -3.72 16.60
C LYS A 229 11.52 -3.86 17.15
N ILE A 230 12.53 -3.33 16.44
CA ILE A 230 13.92 -3.29 16.94
C ILE A 230 14.03 -2.46 18.22
N THR A 231 13.44 -1.26 18.25
CA THR A 231 13.48 -0.39 19.44
C THR A 231 12.71 -0.95 20.63
N ARG A 232 11.77 -1.84 20.40
CA ARG A 232 11.13 -2.62 21.47
C ARG A 232 12.05 -3.76 21.95
N ALA A 233 12.71 -4.44 21.02
CA ALA A 233 13.57 -5.57 21.32
C ALA A 233 14.86 -5.15 22.04
N ASP A 234 15.43 -3.98 21.73
CA ASP A 234 16.62 -3.43 22.40
C ASP A 234 16.29 -2.64 23.67
N GLU A 235 15.00 -2.54 24.01
CA GLU A 235 14.45 -1.83 25.18
C GLU A 235 14.73 -0.32 25.18
N SER A 236 15.19 0.27 24.10
CA SER A 236 15.35 1.73 23.97
C SER A 236 14.00 2.44 23.93
N ARG A 237 12.97 1.81 23.30
CA ARG A 237 11.62 2.34 23.14
C ARG A 237 11.58 3.80 22.64
N GLU A 238 12.62 4.22 21.93
CA GLU A 238 12.78 5.62 21.49
C GLU A 238 12.74 6.62 22.66
N ASN A 239 13.22 6.21 23.83
CA ASN A 239 13.15 6.94 25.12
C ASN A 239 11.73 7.11 25.68
N LEU A 240 10.75 6.40 25.15
CA LEU A 240 9.40 6.35 25.74
C LEU A 240 9.39 5.46 26.98
N PRO A 241 8.58 5.79 28.00
CA PRO A 241 8.42 4.93 29.17
C PRO A 241 7.84 3.56 28.76
N ALA A 242 8.05 2.57 29.61
CA ALA A 242 7.40 1.27 29.45
C ALA A 242 5.87 1.43 29.52
N ASP A 243 5.16 0.60 28.77
CA ASP A 243 3.71 0.54 28.86
C ASP A 243 3.35 0.04 30.27
N PHE A 244 2.39 0.67 30.91
CA PHE A 244 1.84 0.19 32.16
C PHE A 244 0.92 -1.00 31.88
N ASP A 245 1.00 -2.01 32.72
CA ASP A 245 -0.04 -3.06 32.79
C ASP A 245 -1.22 -2.48 33.59
N LEU A 246 -2.25 -2.08 32.87
CA LEU A 246 -3.43 -1.46 33.48
C LEU A 246 -4.29 -2.44 34.30
N THR A 247 -3.97 -3.74 34.23
CA THR A 247 -4.60 -4.78 35.07
C THR A 247 -3.85 -4.99 36.38
N ASP A 248 -2.62 -4.46 36.49
CA ASP A 248 -1.80 -4.57 37.71
C ASP A 248 -2.40 -3.71 38.83
N PRO A 249 -2.74 -4.27 40.00
CA PRO A 249 -3.25 -3.51 41.14
C PRO A 249 -2.35 -2.39 41.60
N ALA A 250 -1.02 -2.55 41.48
CA ALA A 250 -0.06 -1.51 41.83
C ALA A 250 -0.15 -0.28 40.89
N VAL A 251 -0.37 -0.55 39.60
CA VAL A 251 -0.59 0.51 38.60
C VAL A 251 -1.96 1.18 38.84
N GLN A 252 -2.99 0.41 39.12
CA GLN A 252 -4.33 0.94 39.42
C GLN A 252 -4.34 1.81 40.68
N ALA A 253 -3.53 1.45 41.68
CA ALA A 253 -3.36 2.27 42.89
C ALA A 253 -2.69 3.63 42.62
N GLN A 254 -1.77 3.68 41.62
CA GLN A 254 -1.14 4.92 41.18
C GLN A 254 -2.08 5.81 40.37
N PHE A 255 -3.00 5.19 39.66
CA PHE A 255 -3.97 5.85 38.77
C PHE A 255 -5.40 5.40 39.12
N PRO A 256 -5.96 5.91 40.22
CA PRO A 256 -7.25 5.44 40.76
C PRO A 256 -8.43 5.67 39.80
N ASP A 257 -8.27 6.58 38.85
CA ASP A 257 -9.29 6.87 37.82
C ASP A 257 -9.43 5.72 36.78
N ILE A 258 -8.41 4.86 36.63
CA ILE A 258 -8.46 3.75 35.68
C ILE A 258 -9.64 2.84 35.97
N PRO A 259 -9.80 2.25 37.18
CA PRO A 259 -10.95 1.40 37.50
C PRO A 259 -12.29 2.13 37.41
N GLN A 260 -12.30 3.41 37.73
CA GLN A 260 -13.52 4.23 37.78
C GLN A 260 -14.08 4.54 36.40
N TYR A 261 -13.23 4.90 35.44
CA TYR A 261 -13.65 5.35 34.10
C TYR A 261 -13.45 4.31 33.00
N MET A 262 -12.56 3.35 33.23
CA MET A 262 -12.10 2.40 32.21
C MET A 262 -12.40 0.96 32.55
N GLY A 263 -12.83 0.69 33.77
CA GLY A 263 -13.01 -0.66 34.31
C GLY A 263 -11.70 -1.26 34.84
N THR A 264 -11.81 -2.38 35.54
CA THR A 264 -10.68 -3.05 36.19
C THR A 264 -9.76 -3.80 35.22
N ASN A 265 -10.18 -4.02 33.99
CA ASN A 265 -9.36 -4.67 32.94
C ASN A 265 -9.49 -3.93 31.60
N PRO A 266 -8.98 -2.70 31.48
CA PRO A 266 -9.09 -1.92 30.26
C PRO A 266 -8.27 -2.56 29.13
N PRO A 267 -8.82 -2.66 27.91
CA PRO A 267 -8.15 -3.34 26.79
C PRO A 267 -7.00 -2.52 26.18
N ASN A 268 -6.97 -1.20 26.45
CA ASN A 268 -5.98 -0.29 25.88
C ASN A 268 -5.55 0.77 26.88
N MET A 269 -4.25 1.07 26.89
CA MET A 269 -3.71 2.20 27.60
C MET A 269 -4.17 3.52 26.97
N GLY A 270 -4.57 4.47 27.80
CA GLY A 270 -4.71 5.89 27.45
C GLY A 270 -6.07 6.34 26.95
N ALA A 271 -6.97 5.48 26.51
CA ALA A 271 -8.27 5.95 26.08
C ALA A 271 -9.42 5.47 26.95
N GLY A 272 -9.27 4.37 27.69
CA GLY A 272 -10.27 3.76 28.56
C GLY A 272 -11.67 3.59 28.06
N ILE A 273 -11.98 4.27 27.02
CA ILE A 273 -13.20 4.12 26.27
C ILE A 273 -12.87 3.14 25.16
N ARG A 274 -13.55 2.00 25.14
CA ARG A 274 -13.55 1.10 24.01
C ARG A 274 -14.16 1.88 22.83
N ARG A 275 -13.28 2.54 22.08
CA ARG A 275 -13.70 3.17 20.84
C ARG A 275 -13.84 2.09 19.79
N GLU A 276 -14.95 2.07 19.09
CA GLU A 276 -14.98 1.42 17.79
C GLU A 276 -13.85 2.01 16.95
N SER A 277 -13.05 1.14 16.32
CA SER A 277 -12.02 1.62 15.42
C SER A 277 -12.69 2.45 14.33
N SER A 278 -12.28 3.70 14.20
CA SER A 278 -12.85 4.57 13.18
C SER A 278 -12.55 3.99 11.79
N ASN A 279 -13.39 4.27 10.82
CA ASN A 279 -13.15 3.84 9.44
C ASN A 279 -11.89 4.47 8.82
N HIS A 280 -11.27 5.45 9.48
CA HIS A 280 -10.14 6.24 8.99
C HIS A 280 -8.78 5.80 9.54
N TYR A 281 -8.73 4.98 10.59
CA TYR A 281 -7.48 4.58 11.26
C TYR A 281 -7.31 3.07 11.25
#